data_4f22ecfed19277442283c891eb2757d2
#
_entry.id   4f22ecfed19277442283c891eb2757d2
#
_cell.length_a   1.000
_cell.length_b   1.000
_cell.length_c   1.000
_cell.angle_alpha   90.00
_cell.angle_beta   90.00
_cell.angle_gamma   90.00
#
_symmetry.space_group_name_H-M   'P 1'
#
loop_
_entity.id
_entity.type
_entity.pdbx_description
1 polymer ?
#
loop_
_entity_poly.entity_id
_entity_poly.type
_entity_poly.pdbx_seq_one_letter_code
_entity_poly.pdbx_strand_id
1 'polypeptide(L)'
;MLPLLDKIGFHSLECWGGATFDACLRFLDEDPWERLRIIRDNCKNTKLQMLFRGQNMLGYRHYADDVVEYFVQKSVANGIDIIRIFDALNDIRNLKTAISAAKKEKAHAQVAISYTTGPVFDLEYYKNYAKQIEDAGADSICIKDMAGLLTPYFTYDLVKAIKETVSLPVQLHSHYTSGLASMVMLKGIEAGADVIDTAMSPLALGTSHPATESMVAALKGTEYDTELDLVALDEISKYVTTLREKYIASGLLNPKLLASDAKALIYQVPGGMLSNLVSQLK
;
A
#
# COMPACT_ATOMS: atom_id res chain seq x y z
N MET A 1 -3.68 17.41 11.47
CA MET A 1 -3.52 15.93 11.33
C MET A 1 -2.10 15.54 10.92
N LEU A 2 -1.56 15.98 9.77
CA LEU A 2 -0.23 15.55 9.30
C LEU A 2 0.89 15.69 10.35
N PRO A 3 1.04 16.81 11.08
CA PRO A 3 2.08 16.92 12.11
C PRO A 3 1.89 15.96 13.30
N LEU A 4 0.68 15.46 13.54
CA LEU A 4 0.43 14.42 14.55
C LEU A 4 0.84 13.06 14.02
N LEU A 5 0.47 12.71 12.77
CA LEU A 5 0.91 11.48 12.10
C LEU A 5 2.44 11.38 12.03
N ASP A 6 3.11 12.51 11.75
CA ASP A 6 4.57 12.58 11.65
C ASP A 6 5.31 12.28 12.98
N LYS A 7 4.60 12.40 14.11
CA LYS A 7 5.15 12.14 15.46
C LYS A 7 4.91 10.72 15.98
N ILE A 8 4.02 9.97 15.33
CA ILE A 8 3.64 8.62 15.79
C ILE A 8 4.83 7.64 15.71
N GLY A 9 5.73 7.79 14.74
CA GLY A 9 6.83 6.86 14.53
C GLY A 9 6.53 5.78 13.49
N PHE A 10 5.59 6.01 12.58
CA PHE A 10 5.35 5.12 11.45
C PHE A 10 6.59 4.95 10.57
N HIS A 11 6.79 3.76 10.02
CA HIS A 11 7.84 3.51 9.03
C HIS A 11 7.68 4.42 7.81
N SER A 12 6.46 4.52 7.28
CA SER A 12 6.13 5.38 6.15
C SER A 12 4.63 5.72 6.12
N LEU A 13 4.29 6.77 5.37
CA LEU A 13 2.91 7.13 5.02
C LEU A 13 2.75 7.00 3.50
N GLU A 14 1.93 6.05 3.03
CA GLU A 14 1.53 6.03 1.62
C GLU A 14 0.47 7.11 1.41
N CYS A 15 0.89 8.22 0.81
CA CYS A 15 0.11 9.45 0.78
C CYS A 15 -0.15 10.00 -0.63
N TRP A 16 0.47 9.39 -1.66
CA TRP A 16 0.40 9.90 -3.02
C TRP A 16 0.47 8.76 -4.05
N GLY A 17 0.09 9.06 -5.28
CA GLY A 17 0.09 8.09 -6.39
C GLY A 17 -0.96 8.43 -7.44
N GLY A 18 -1.27 7.49 -8.34
CA GLY A 18 -2.18 7.70 -9.46
C GLY A 18 -3.58 8.14 -9.06
N ALA A 19 -4.16 7.50 -8.06
CA ALA A 19 -5.51 7.83 -7.60
C ALA A 19 -5.57 9.25 -7.00
N THR A 20 -4.56 9.65 -6.22
CA THR A 20 -4.47 11.00 -5.65
C THR A 20 -4.27 12.04 -6.75
N PHE A 21 -3.39 11.77 -7.70
CA PHE A 21 -3.13 12.65 -8.84
C PHE A 21 -4.40 12.89 -9.66
N ASP A 22 -5.11 11.83 -10.01
CA ASP A 22 -6.39 11.90 -10.72
C ASP A 22 -7.46 12.65 -9.92
N ALA A 23 -7.57 12.38 -8.61
CA ALA A 23 -8.55 13.05 -7.76
C ALA A 23 -8.30 14.56 -7.67
N CYS A 24 -7.05 15.00 -7.57
CA CYS A 24 -6.69 16.42 -7.55
C CYS A 24 -7.16 17.11 -8.84
N LEU A 25 -6.87 16.51 -10.00
CA LEU A 25 -7.18 17.12 -11.29
C LEU A 25 -8.67 17.04 -11.66
N ARG A 26 -9.34 15.92 -11.37
CA ARG A 26 -10.72 15.66 -11.86
C ARG A 26 -11.80 16.17 -10.93
N PHE A 27 -11.55 16.20 -9.63
CA PHE A 27 -12.61 16.44 -8.64
C PHE A 27 -12.33 17.62 -7.71
N LEU A 28 -11.06 17.98 -7.51
CA LEU A 28 -10.68 18.98 -6.50
C LEU A 28 -10.18 20.28 -7.11
N ASP A 29 -9.88 20.32 -8.41
CA ASP A 29 -9.24 21.45 -9.09
C ASP A 29 -7.97 21.94 -8.34
N GLU A 30 -7.14 20.95 -7.93
CA GLU A 30 -5.90 21.17 -7.19
C GLU A 30 -4.67 20.74 -8.00
N ASP A 31 -3.55 21.42 -7.80
CA ASP A 31 -2.25 20.96 -8.26
C ASP A 31 -1.78 19.75 -7.40
N PRO A 32 -1.67 18.53 -7.98
CA PRO A 32 -1.23 17.36 -7.23
C PRO A 32 0.20 17.50 -6.67
N TRP A 33 1.07 18.24 -7.33
CA TRP A 33 2.43 18.50 -6.86
C TRP A 33 2.47 19.45 -5.67
N GLU A 34 1.63 20.46 -5.66
CA GLU A 34 1.47 21.35 -4.50
C GLU A 34 0.97 20.56 -3.29
N ARG A 35 -0.01 19.68 -3.47
CA ARG A 35 -0.48 18.76 -2.42
C ARG A 35 0.67 17.93 -1.85
N LEU A 36 1.53 17.36 -2.69
CA LEU A 36 2.68 16.59 -2.23
C LEU A 36 3.66 17.44 -1.42
N ARG A 37 3.97 18.64 -1.89
CA ARG A 37 4.84 19.57 -1.16
C ARG A 37 4.26 19.95 0.21
N ILE A 38 2.95 20.23 0.29
CA ILE A 38 2.28 20.51 1.55
C ILE A 38 2.37 19.32 2.51
N ILE A 39 2.19 18.08 2.01
CA ILE A 39 2.36 16.87 2.83
C ILE A 39 3.79 16.81 3.35
N ARG A 40 4.80 16.96 2.48
CA ARG A 40 6.22 16.93 2.85
C ARG A 40 6.57 18.01 3.88
N ASP A 41 6.01 19.20 3.74
CA ASP A 41 6.28 20.30 4.66
C ASP A 41 5.75 20.04 6.07
N ASN A 42 4.70 19.22 6.18
CA ASN A 42 4.08 18.85 7.45
C ASN A 42 4.52 17.48 8.00
N CYS A 43 5.29 16.69 7.23
CA CYS A 43 5.82 15.38 7.63
C CYS A 43 7.34 15.40 7.41
N LYS A 44 8.10 15.75 8.44
CA LYS A 44 9.58 15.87 8.32
C LYS A 44 10.32 14.61 8.77
N ASN A 45 9.70 13.79 9.64
CA ASN A 45 10.33 12.63 10.25
C ASN A 45 9.92 11.32 9.56
N THR A 46 8.67 11.22 9.14
CA THR A 46 8.12 10.02 8.52
C THR A 46 8.38 10.01 7.02
N LYS A 47 8.81 8.88 6.48
CA LYS A 47 9.01 8.69 5.04
C LYS A 47 7.68 8.79 4.31
N LEU A 48 7.68 9.47 3.16
CA LEU A 48 6.52 9.54 2.28
C LEU A 48 6.65 8.52 1.17
N GLN A 49 5.60 7.73 1.00
CA GLN A 49 5.53 6.66 0.02
C GLN A 49 4.49 6.97 -1.04
N MET A 50 4.78 6.59 -2.28
CA MET A 50 3.83 6.64 -3.38
C MET A 50 3.65 5.27 -4.05
N LEU A 51 2.45 5.04 -4.60
CA LEU A 51 2.17 3.92 -5.47
C LEU A 51 2.46 4.29 -6.93
N PHE A 52 3.18 3.41 -7.65
CA PHE A 52 3.62 3.64 -9.02
C PHE A 52 3.41 2.40 -9.89
N ARG A 53 2.68 2.56 -11.01
CA ARG A 53 2.29 1.44 -11.88
C ARG A 53 3.35 1.12 -12.94
N GLY A 54 4.60 0.92 -12.52
CA GLY A 54 5.69 0.58 -13.44
C GLY A 54 5.72 1.49 -14.67
N GLN A 55 5.77 0.90 -15.87
CA GLN A 55 5.81 1.66 -17.13
C GLN A 55 4.52 2.46 -17.42
N ASN A 56 3.42 2.17 -16.73
CA ASN A 56 2.17 2.92 -16.84
C ASN A 56 2.12 4.16 -15.92
N MET A 57 3.08 4.34 -15.04
CA MET A 57 3.18 5.46 -14.10
C MET A 57 1.90 5.62 -13.25
N LEU A 58 1.13 6.66 -13.51
CA LEU A 58 -0.14 6.97 -12.88
C LEU A 58 -1.35 6.52 -13.72
N GLY A 59 -1.12 6.14 -14.97
CA GLY A 59 -2.15 5.85 -15.97
C GLY A 59 -2.42 4.37 -16.20
N TYR A 60 -2.99 4.08 -17.38
CA TYR A 60 -3.39 2.74 -17.82
C TYR A 60 -2.80 2.34 -19.16
N ARG A 61 -1.76 3.02 -19.62
CA ARG A 61 -0.99 2.73 -20.85
C ARG A 61 0.48 2.99 -20.59
N HIS A 62 1.35 2.37 -21.37
CA HIS A 62 2.79 2.57 -21.29
C HIS A 62 3.20 3.98 -21.70
N TYR A 63 4.13 4.54 -20.97
CA TYR A 63 4.83 5.77 -21.29
C TYR A 63 6.26 5.45 -21.76
N ALA A 64 6.91 6.37 -22.44
CA ALA A 64 8.30 6.26 -22.84
C ALA A 64 9.22 6.31 -21.60
N ASP A 65 10.39 5.69 -21.68
CA ASP A 65 11.33 5.56 -20.55
C ASP A 65 11.75 6.92 -19.99
N ASP A 66 12.04 7.90 -20.83
CA ASP A 66 12.43 9.26 -20.45
C ASP A 66 11.30 9.96 -19.65
N VAL A 67 10.04 9.71 -19.98
CA VAL A 67 8.89 10.25 -19.25
C VAL A 67 8.79 9.61 -17.87
N VAL A 68 8.99 8.28 -17.78
CA VAL A 68 9.02 7.55 -16.51
C VAL A 68 10.16 8.05 -15.62
N GLU A 69 11.38 8.18 -16.16
CA GLU A 69 12.53 8.71 -15.44
C GLU A 69 12.27 10.13 -14.93
N TYR A 70 11.77 11.01 -15.77
CA TYR A 70 11.48 12.40 -15.41
C TYR A 70 10.41 12.52 -14.34
N PHE A 71 9.36 11.68 -14.42
CA PHE A 71 8.31 11.67 -13.42
C PHE A 71 8.83 11.19 -12.06
N VAL A 72 9.65 10.13 -12.03
CA VAL A 72 10.29 9.64 -10.80
C VAL A 72 11.19 10.74 -10.21
N GLN A 73 12.02 11.39 -11.02
CA GLN A 73 12.85 12.50 -10.58
C GLN A 73 12.01 13.61 -9.93
N LYS A 74 10.88 14.00 -10.57
CA LYS A 74 10.01 15.05 -10.02
C LYS A 74 9.30 14.59 -8.74
N SER A 75 8.93 13.33 -8.63
CA SER A 75 8.30 12.80 -7.41
C SER A 75 9.25 12.87 -6.22
N VAL A 76 10.51 12.46 -6.41
CA VAL A 76 11.54 12.54 -5.37
C VAL A 76 11.86 13.99 -5.01
N ALA A 77 12.04 14.86 -6.01
CA ALA A 77 12.32 16.28 -5.80
C ALA A 77 11.19 17.01 -5.04
N ASN A 78 9.95 16.53 -5.12
CA ASN A 78 8.78 17.06 -4.38
C ASN A 78 8.52 16.35 -3.06
N GLY A 79 9.36 15.39 -2.64
CA GLY A 79 9.37 14.87 -1.27
C GLY A 79 9.00 13.40 -1.10
N ILE A 80 8.92 12.60 -2.16
CA ILE A 80 8.75 11.15 -2.06
C ILE A 80 10.07 10.49 -1.68
N ASP A 81 10.04 9.63 -0.66
CA ASP A 81 11.17 8.84 -0.18
C ASP A 81 11.13 7.39 -0.69
N ILE A 82 9.92 6.81 -0.78
CA ILE A 82 9.71 5.41 -1.16
C ILE A 82 8.78 5.35 -2.38
N ILE A 83 9.23 4.68 -3.44
CA ILE A 83 8.41 4.42 -4.62
C ILE A 83 8.04 2.94 -4.63
N ARG A 84 6.75 2.65 -4.37
CA ARG A 84 6.18 1.31 -4.46
C ARG A 84 5.78 1.04 -5.89
N ILE A 85 6.59 0.28 -6.59
CA ILE A 85 6.48 -0.01 -8.01
C ILE A 85 5.78 -1.36 -8.20
N PHE A 86 4.75 -1.43 -9.02
CA PHE A 86 4.07 -2.69 -9.32
C PHE A 86 3.66 -2.81 -10.78
N ASP A 87 3.49 -4.05 -11.22
CA ASP A 87 2.79 -4.42 -12.44
C ASP A 87 1.68 -5.42 -12.08
N ALA A 88 0.48 -5.22 -12.64
CA ALA A 88 -0.69 -6.04 -12.30
C ALA A 88 -0.52 -7.52 -12.71
N LEU A 89 0.35 -7.79 -13.68
CA LEU A 89 0.66 -9.14 -14.20
C LEU A 89 2.00 -9.69 -13.69
N ASN A 90 2.69 -8.96 -12.79
CA ASN A 90 4.02 -9.32 -12.29
C ASN A 90 5.07 -9.45 -13.40
N ASP A 91 5.00 -8.62 -14.44
CA ASP A 91 6.02 -8.60 -15.48
C ASP A 91 7.18 -7.66 -15.08
N ILE A 92 8.30 -8.24 -14.70
CA ILE A 92 9.50 -7.49 -14.27
C ILE A 92 10.02 -6.53 -15.34
N ARG A 93 9.75 -6.78 -16.62
CA ARG A 93 10.18 -5.90 -17.72
C ARG A 93 9.54 -4.53 -17.63
N ASN A 94 8.29 -4.44 -17.14
CA ASN A 94 7.54 -3.20 -16.94
C ASN A 94 8.01 -2.40 -15.72
N LEU A 95 8.91 -2.94 -14.89
CA LEU A 95 9.35 -2.32 -13.65
C LEU A 95 10.76 -1.76 -13.74
N LYS A 96 11.59 -2.25 -14.67
CA LYS A 96 13.04 -1.96 -14.74
C LYS A 96 13.35 -0.48 -14.82
N THR A 97 12.67 0.27 -15.69
CA THR A 97 12.90 1.71 -15.85
C THR A 97 12.59 2.47 -14.57
N ALA A 98 11.47 2.16 -13.92
CA ALA A 98 11.07 2.80 -12.66
C ALA A 98 12.02 2.46 -11.51
N ILE A 99 12.48 1.19 -11.39
CA ILE A 99 13.47 0.78 -10.39
C ILE A 99 14.78 1.55 -10.59
N SER A 100 15.30 1.54 -11.82
CA SER A 100 16.54 2.26 -12.16
C SER A 100 16.45 3.76 -11.88
N ALA A 101 15.32 4.38 -12.24
CA ALA A 101 15.08 5.80 -12.00
C ALA A 101 15.03 6.13 -10.50
N ALA A 102 14.32 5.30 -9.69
CA ALA A 102 14.26 5.46 -8.24
C ALA A 102 15.66 5.37 -7.61
N LYS A 103 16.47 4.40 -8.02
CA LYS A 103 17.87 4.24 -7.54
C LYS A 103 18.74 5.42 -7.94
N LYS A 104 18.61 5.92 -9.17
CA LYS A 104 19.34 7.09 -9.68
C LYS A 104 19.07 8.35 -8.83
N GLU A 105 17.80 8.54 -8.44
CA GLU A 105 17.36 9.65 -7.60
C GLU A 105 17.56 9.39 -6.08
N LYS A 106 18.17 8.27 -5.71
CA LYS A 106 18.43 7.85 -4.31
C LYS A 106 17.15 7.66 -3.48
N ALA A 107 16.01 7.40 -4.13
CA ALA A 107 14.78 6.98 -3.46
C ALA A 107 14.82 5.48 -3.20
N HIS A 108 14.04 5.02 -2.21
CA HIS A 108 13.88 3.62 -1.92
C HIS A 108 12.95 2.98 -2.96
N ALA A 109 13.47 2.04 -3.73
CA ALA A 109 12.71 1.29 -4.72
C ALA A 109 12.09 0.05 -4.07
N GLN A 110 10.82 0.13 -3.69
CA GLN A 110 10.06 -1.02 -3.22
C GLN A 110 9.31 -1.62 -4.40
N VAL A 111 9.46 -2.92 -4.65
CA VAL A 111 8.72 -3.62 -5.71
C VAL A 111 7.61 -4.47 -5.10
N ALA A 112 6.40 -4.30 -5.61
CA ALA A 112 5.25 -5.05 -5.14
C ALA A 112 4.99 -6.29 -6.02
N ILE A 113 4.78 -7.42 -5.36
CA ILE A 113 4.22 -8.64 -5.93
C ILE A 113 2.71 -8.48 -5.93
N SER A 114 2.08 -8.40 -7.09
CA SER A 114 0.61 -8.41 -7.20
C SER A 114 0.12 -9.83 -6.90
N TYR A 115 -0.38 -10.02 -5.67
CA TYR A 115 -0.83 -11.34 -5.23
C TYR A 115 -2.15 -11.72 -5.90
N THR A 116 -2.23 -12.93 -6.36
CA THR A 116 -3.44 -13.56 -6.89
C THR A 116 -3.42 -15.06 -6.62
N THR A 117 -4.50 -15.75 -6.93
CA THR A 117 -4.63 -17.20 -6.77
C THR A 117 -4.91 -17.86 -8.11
N GLY A 118 -4.50 -19.11 -8.25
CA GLY A 118 -4.71 -19.90 -9.45
C GLY A 118 -3.67 -21.01 -9.58
N PRO A 119 -3.81 -21.94 -10.53
CA PRO A 119 -3.01 -23.14 -10.58
C PRO A 119 -1.50 -22.91 -10.85
N VAL A 120 -1.13 -21.71 -11.32
CA VAL A 120 0.27 -21.34 -11.60
C VAL A 120 0.88 -20.43 -10.54
N PHE A 121 0.08 -19.91 -9.59
CA PHE A 121 0.50 -18.97 -8.58
C PHE A 121 0.75 -19.67 -7.24
N ASP A 122 1.72 -20.57 -7.26
CA ASP A 122 2.19 -21.32 -6.09
C ASP A 122 3.37 -20.64 -5.39
N LEU A 123 3.89 -21.24 -4.33
CA LEU A 123 5.03 -20.70 -3.59
C LEU A 123 6.29 -20.58 -4.47
N GLU A 124 6.50 -21.53 -5.37
CA GLU A 124 7.67 -21.51 -6.25
C GLU A 124 7.61 -20.35 -7.25
N TYR A 125 6.41 -20.06 -7.79
CA TYR A 125 6.20 -18.88 -8.62
C TYR A 125 6.58 -17.59 -7.88
N TYR A 126 6.12 -17.43 -6.64
CA TYR A 126 6.41 -16.21 -5.86
C TYR A 126 7.88 -16.11 -5.45
N LYS A 127 8.53 -17.20 -5.10
CA LYS A 127 9.98 -17.25 -4.84
C LYS A 127 10.78 -16.81 -6.05
N ASN A 128 10.46 -17.36 -7.21
CA ASN A 128 11.13 -17.03 -8.47
C ASN A 128 10.92 -15.55 -8.84
N TYR A 129 9.74 -15.01 -8.61
CA TYR A 129 9.48 -13.60 -8.87
C TYR A 129 10.19 -12.69 -7.85
N ALA A 130 10.22 -13.06 -6.57
CA ALA A 130 11.00 -12.35 -5.55
C ALA A 130 12.50 -12.28 -5.92
N LYS A 131 13.06 -13.37 -6.44
CA LYS A 131 14.45 -13.39 -6.92
C LYS A 131 14.67 -12.45 -8.11
N GLN A 132 13.74 -12.39 -9.07
CA GLN A 132 13.81 -11.43 -10.18
C GLN A 132 13.75 -9.98 -9.69
N ILE A 133 12.97 -9.70 -8.65
CA ILE A 133 12.89 -8.38 -8.01
C ILE A 133 14.22 -7.99 -7.37
N GLU A 134 14.83 -8.90 -6.61
CA GLU A 134 16.15 -8.69 -6.01
C GLU A 134 17.22 -8.47 -7.09
N ASP A 135 17.26 -9.31 -8.12
CA ASP A 135 18.19 -9.18 -9.25
C ASP A 135 17.98 -7.88 -10.06
N ALA A 136 16.79 -7.32 -10.06
CA ALA A 136 16.48 -6.02 -10.66
C ALA A 136 16.96 -4.82 -9.81
N GLY A 137 17.45 -5.06 -8.59
CA GLY A 137 18.04 -4.03 -7.72
C GLY A 137 17.06 -3.29 -6.83
N ALA A 138 15.90 -3.90 -6.53
CA ALA A 138 14.95 -3.36 -5.54
C ALA A 138 15.58 -3.29 -4.14
N ASP A 139 15.07 -2.38 -3.29
CA ASP A 139 15.50 -2.22 -1.90
C ASP A 139 14.60 -3.00 -0.92
N SER A 140 13.36 -3.28 -1.29
CA SER A 140 12.43 -4.12 -0.53
C SER A 140 11.33 -4.71 -1.41
N ILE A 141 10.64 -5.71 -0.89
CA ILE A 141 9.49 -6.36 -1.55
C ILE A 141 8.24 -6.03 -0.77
N CYS A 142 7.13 -5.76 -1.48
CA CYS A 142 5.79 -5.69 -0.90
C CYS A 142 4.94 -6.85 -1.45
N ILE A 143 4.43 -7.72 -0.60
CA ILE A 143 3.36 -8.67 -0.99
C ILE A 143 2.07 -7.88 -0.98
N LYS A 144 1.49 -7.62 -2.17
CA LYS A 144 0.35 -6.73 -2.34
C LYS A 144 -0.90 -7.50 -2.74
N ASP A 145 -1.75 -7.74 -1.75
CA ASP A 145 -3.05 -8.41 -1.91
C ASP A 145 -4.17 -7.37 -2.03
N MET A 146 -4.46 -6.97 -3.26
CA MET A 146 -5.46 -5.94 -3.56
C MET A 146 -6.91 -6.41 -3.44
N ALA A 147 -7.14 -7.72 -3.50
CA ALA A 147 -8.48 -8.30 -3.45
C ALA A 147 -8.83 -8.91 -2.08
N GLY A 148 -7.87 -9.00 -1.16
CA GLY A 148 -8.06 -9.61 0.15
C GLY A 148 -8.19 -11.13 0.06
N LEU A 149 -7.38 -11.77 -0.81
CA LEU A 149 -7.41 -13.21 -1.10
C LEU A 149 -6.46 -14.03 -0.24
N LEU A 150 -5.47 -13.39 0.38
CA LEU A 150 -4.52 -14.07 1.25
C LEU A 150 -5.26 -14.74 2.41
N THR A 151 -4.86 -15.99 2.70
CA THR A 151 -5.28 -16.70 3.90
C THR A 151 -4.14 -16.71 4.92
N PRO A 152 -4.43 -16.75 6.24
CA PRO A 152 -3.41 -16.59 7.27
C PRO A 152 -2.26 -17.60 7.17
N TYR A 153 -2.57 -18.88 6.98
CA TYR A 153 -1.55 -19.93 6.94
C TYR A 153 -0.73 -19.90 5.65
N PHE A 154 -1.37 -19.64 4.51
CA PHE A 154 -0.63 -19.46 3.25
C PHE A 154 0.28 -18.23 3.30
N THR A 155 -0.15 -17.16 3.99
CA THR A 155 0.68 -15.97 4.20
C THR A 155 1.94 -16.30 5.00
N TYR A 156 1.79 -17.11 6.05
CA TYR A 156 2.96 -17.56 6.82
C TYR A 156 3.97 -18.30 5.92
N ASP A 157 3.50 -19.27 5.15
CA ASP A 157 4.36 -20.06 4.25
C ASP A 157 4.98 -19.17 3.16
N LEU A 158 4.21 -18.23 2.59
CA LEU A 158 4.67 -17.33 1.53
C LEU A 158 5.76 -16.36 2.03
N VAL A 159 5.50 -15.68 3.15
CA VAL A 159 6.49 -14.74 3.73
C VAL A 159 7.77 -15.48 4.08
N LYS A 160 7.66 -16.62 4.76
CA LYS A 160 8.81 -17.46 5.11
C LYS A 160 9.60 -17.88 3.87
N ALA A 161 8.92 -18.38 2.84
CA ALA A 161 9.56 -18.83 1.59
C ALA A 161 10.29 -17.67 0.89
N ILE A 162 9.71 -16.46 0.86
CA ILE A 162 10.36 -15.28 0.28
C ILE A 162 11.59 -14.88 1.11
N LYS A 163 11.46 -14.80 2.44
CA LYS A 163 12.58 -14.44 3.35
C LYS A 163 13.75 -15.45 3.27
N GLU A 164 13.46 -16.73 2.99
CA GLU A 164 14.49 -17.76 2.77
C GLU A 164 15.13 -17.66 1.38
N THR A 165 14.48 -17.01 0.42
CA THR A 165 14.94 -16.92 -0.98
C THR A 165 15.76 -15.67 -1.26
N VAL A 166 15.39 -14.52 -0.65
CA VAL A 166 16.03 -13.22 -0.88
C VAL A 166 16.43 -12.55 0.43
N SER A 167 17.37 -11.61 0.35
CA SER A 167 17.84 -10.83 1.51
C SER A 167 17.02 -9.56 1.78
N LEU A 168 16.08 -9.23 0.90
CA LEU A 168 15.33 -7.98 0.96
C LEU A 168 14.32 -7.97 2.11
N PRO A 169 14.08 -6.81 2.74
CA PRO A 169 12.95 -6.62 3.64
C PRO A 169 11.61 -6.89 2.94
N VAL A 170 10.67 -7.48 3.68
CA VAL A 170 9.32 -7.83 3.18
C VAL A 170 8.27 -7.00 3.89
N GLN A 171 7.49 -6.25 3.11
CA GLN A 171 6.30 -5.55 3.57
C GLN A 171 5.05 -6.31 3.15
N LEU A 172 4.06 -6.39 4.03
CA LEU A 172 2.79 -7.06 3.76
C LEU A 172 1.64 -6.05 3.66
N HIS A 173 0.93 -6.08 2.54
CA HIS A 173 -0.20 -5.24 2.24
C HIS A 173 -1.39 -6.12 1.86
N SER A 174 -2.49 -6.06 2.59
CA SER A 174 -3.71 -6.78 2.25
C SER A 174 -4.94 -5.93 2.52
N HIS A 175 -5.88 -5.94 1.55
CA HIS A 175 -7.19 -5.34 1.74
C HIS A 175 -8.07 -6.22 2.63
N TYR A 176 -8.98 -5.58 3.36
CA TYR A 176 -9.82 -6.25 4.36
C TYR A 176 -11.12 -6.82 3.75
N THR A 177 -11.22 -6.89 2.43
CA THR A 177 -12.46 -7.22 1.71
C THR A 177 -13.07 -8.55 2.14
N SER A 178 -12.24 -9.58 2.34
CA SER A 178 -12.70 -10.91 2.82
C SER A 178 -12.88 -11.01 4.33
N GLY A 179 -12.39 -10.03 5.11
CA GLY A 179 -12.38 -10.08 6.57
C GLY A 179 -11.18 -10.78 7.19
N LEU A 180 -10.22 -11.26 6.40
CA LEU A 180 -9.10 -12.05 6.89
C LEU A 180 -7.84 -11.23 7.19
N ALA A 181 -7.74 -9.99 6.74
CA ALA A 181 -6.47 -9.26 6.67
C ALA A 181 -5.76 -9.07 8.02
N SER A 182 -6.46 -8.89 9.15
CA SER A 182 -5.79 -8.82 10.46
C SER A 182 -5.09 -10.14 10.84
N MET A 183 -5.73 -11.27 10.55
CA MET A 183 -5.13 -12.59 10.77
C MET A 183 -3.97 -12.86 9.80
N VAL A 184 -4.11 -12.39 8.56
CA VAL A 184 -3.05 -12.41 7.54
C VAL A 184 -1.83 -11.63 8.01
N MET A 185 -2.02 -10.39 8.51
CA MET A 185 -0.91 -9.58 9.04
C MET A 185 -0.22 -10.26 10.22
N LEU A 186 -0.99 -10.79 11.17
CA LEU A 186 -0.43 -11.50 12.33
C LEU A 186 0.44 -12.68 11.90
N LYS A 187 -0.06 -13.52 10.99
CA LYS A 187 0.71 -14.67 10.49
C LYS A 187 1.91 -14.27 9.63
N GLY A 188 1.82 -13.17 8.89
CA GLY A 188 2.95 -12.61 8.17
C GLY A 188 4.05 -12.09 9.10
N ILE A 189 3.68 -11.41 10.20
CA ILE A 189 4.62 -10.97 11.24
C ILE A 189 5.35 -12.15 11.86
N GLU A 190 4.62 -13.18 12.30
CA GLU A 190 5.19 -14.42 12.86
C GLU A 190 6.15 -15.13 11.88
N ALA A 191 5.94 -14.96 10.56
CA ALA A 191 6.80 -15.51 9.52
C ALA A 191 8.01 -14.64 9.17
N GLY A 192 8.11 -13.43 9.76
CA GLY A 192 9.24 -12.52 9.59
C GLY A 192 9.01 -11.36 8.61
N ALA A 193 7.76 -10.96 8.37
CA ALA A 193 7.50 -9.70 7.66
C ALA A 193 8.03 -8.51 8.47
N ASP A 194 8.74 -7.61 7.79
CA ASP A 194 9.42 -6.49 8.43
C ASP A 194 8.50 -5.28 8.62
N VAL A 195 7.50 -5.11 7.75
CA VAL A 195 6.54 -3.99 7.77
C VAL A 195 5.16 -4.50 7.37
N ILE A 196 4.11 -3.95 7.99
CA ILE A 196 2.72 -4.19 7.60
C ILE A 196 2.00 -2.89 7.27
N ASP A 197 1.08 -2.94 6.30
CA ASP A 197 0.21 -1.81 5.96
C ASP A 197 -1.09 -1.85 6.77
N THR A 198 -1.44 -0.71 7.34
CA THR A 198 -2.66 -0.52 8.12
C THR A 198 -3.33 0.81 7.75
N ALA A 199 -4.55 1.04 8.24
CA ALA A 199 -5.25 2.31 8.10
C ALA A 199 -5.82 2.76 9.45
N MET A 200 -5.98 4.07 9.65
CA MET A 200 -6.62 4.60 10.85
C MET A 200 -8.04 4.04 11.00
N SER A 201 -8.39 3.58 12.20
CA SER A 201 -9.60 2.78 12.45
C SER A 201 -10.90 3.32 11.85
N PRO A 202 -11.19 4.63 11.81
CA PRO A 202 -12.44 5.13 11.24
C PRO A 202 -12.57 4.90 9.72
N LEU A 203 -11.45 4.72 9.00
CA LEU A 203 -11.41 4.46 7.56
C LEU A 203 -10.79 3.09 7.23
N ALA A 204 -10.59 2.24 8.23
CA ALA A 204 -10.10 0.87 8.08
C ALA A 204 -11.24 -0.11 7.72
N LEU A 205 -10.88 -1.38 7.54
CA LEU A 205 -11.76 -2.52 7.24
C LEU A 205 -12.40 -2.47 5.84
N GLY A 206 -13.24 -3.44 5.53
CA GLY A 206 -13.92 -3.52 4.23
C GLY A 206 -12.95 -3.46 3.06
N THR A 207 -13.10 -2.48 2.18
CA THR A 207 -12.20 -2.28 1.02
C THR A 207 -10.87 -1.61 1.38
N SER A 208 -10.66 -1.21 2.64
CA SER A 208 -9.42 -0.65 3.17
C SER A 208 -8.51 -1.75 3.78
N HIS A 209 -7.79 -1.42 4.84
CA HIS A 209 -6.79 -2.28 5.49
C HIS A 209 -7.18 -2.60 6.93
N PRO A 210 -6.43 -3.47 7.65
CA PRO A 210 -6.56 -3.63 9.09
C PRO A 210 -6.43 -2.29 9.83
N ALA A 211 -7.17 -2.14 10.93
CA ALA A 211 -7.08 -0.95 11.75
C ALA A 211 -5.74 -0.87 12.47
N THR A 212 -5.05 0.27 12.34
CA THR A 212 -3.74 0.52 12.97
C THR A 212 -3.80 0.29 14.47
N GLU A 213 -4.75 0.90 15.15
CA GLU A 213 -4.89 0.84 16.61
C GLU A 213 -5.12 -0.59 17.10
N SER A 214 -5.89 -1.39 16.33
CA SER A 214 -6.13 -2.80 16.66
C SER A 214 -4.87 -3.64 16.49
N MET A 215 -4.09 -3.41 15.45
CA MET A 215 -2.83 -4.12 15.24
C MET A 215 -1.79 -3.76 16.30
N VAL A 216 -1.66 -2.47 16.63
CA VAL A 216 -0.77 -2.01 17.72
C VAL A 216 -1.17 -2.65 19.04
N ALA A 217 -2.47 -2.67 19.39
CA ALA A 217 -2.95 -3.30 20.61
C ALA A 217 -2.72 -4.82 20.65
N ALA A 218 -2.90 -5.50 19.50
CA ALA A 218 -2.70 -6.95 19.40
C ALA A 218 -1.23 -7.36 19.56
N LEU A 219 -0.28 -6.50 19.18
CA LEU A 219 1.16 -6.77 19.25
C LEU A 219 1.79 -6.30 20.56
N LYS A 220 1.08 -5.49 21.35
CA LYS A 220 1.59 -4.89 22.58
C LYS A 220 2.07 -5.95 23.58
N GLY A 221 3.29 -5.79 24.07
CA GLY A 221 3.91 -6.68 25.06
C GLY A 221 4.40 -8.02 24.48
N THR A 222 4.37 -8.19 23.17
CA THR A 222 4.98 -9.33 22.46
C THR A 222 6.38 -8.94 21.96
N GLU A 223 7.11 -9.90 21.38
CA GLU A 223 8.37 -9.62 20.67
C GLU A 223 8.20 -8.74 19.43
N TYR A 224 6.97 -8.53 18.97
CA TYR A 224 6.59 -7.71 17.82
C TYR A 224 5.98 -6.36 18.22
N ASP A 225 6.14 -5.94 19.49
CA ASP A 225 5.60 -4.68 19.98
C ASP A 225 6.13 -3.51 19.14
N THR A 226 5.23 -2.71 18.61
CA THR A 226 5.57 -1.57 17.73
C THR A 226 6.01 -0.34 18.53
N GLU A 227 5.79 -0.32 19.86
CA GLU A 227 6.02 0.82 20.74
C GLU A 227 5.21 2.08 20.38
N LEU A 228 4.25 1.97 19.46
CA LEU A 228 3.41 3.11 19.05
C LEU A 228 2.43 3.47 20.18
N ASP A 229 2.25 4.78 20.40
CA ASP A 229 1.37 5.30 21.46
C ASP A 229 -0.11 5.25 21.02
N LEU A 230 -0.88 4.35 21.65
CA LEU A 230 -2.33 4.21 21.39
C LEU A 230 -3.12 5.48 21.76
N VAL A 231 -2.67 6.29 22.71
CA VAL A 231 -3.36 7.52 23.09
C VAL A 231 -3.18 8.58 21.99
N ALA A 232 -1.97 8.70 21.46
CA ALA A 232 -1.71 9.58 20.32
C ALA A 232 -2.45 9.13 19.05
N LEU A 233 -2.56 7.82 18.82
CA LEU A 233 -3.37 7.26 17.72
C LEU A 233 -4.85 7.57 17.89
N ASP A 234 -5.42 7.51 19.12
CA ASP A 234 -6.80 7.86 19.39
C ASP A 234 -7.11 9.34 19.07
N GLU A 235 -6.18 10.26 19.35
CA GLU A 235 -6.34 11.67 18.97
C GLU A 235 -6.49 11.86 17.45
N ILE A 236 -5.67 11.13 16.68
CA ILE A 236 -5.76 11.14 15.21
C ILE A 236 -7.07 10.51 14.77
N SER A 237 -7.46 9.38 15.37
CA SER A 237 -8.69 8.66 15.08
C SER A 237 -9.94 9.53 15.31
N LYS A 238 -9.99 10.32 16.38
CA LYS A 238 -11.06 11.29 16.61
C LYS A 238 -11.22 12.29 15.45
N TYR A 239 -10.11 12.82 14.96
CA TYR A 239 -10.14 13.73 13.81
C TYR A 239 -10.62 13.01 12.54
N VAL A 240 -10.09 11.81 12.26
CA VAL A 240 -10.48 11.01 11.08
C VAL A 240 -11.95 10.61 11.14
N THR A 241 -12.50 10.37 12.35
CA THR A 241 -13.94 10.13 12.55
C THR A 241 -14.79 11.29 12.05
N THR A 242 -14.41 12.54 12.34
CA THR A 242 -15.15 13.70 11.83
C THR A 242 -15.16 13.78 10.30
N LEU A 243 -14.05 13.40 9.66
CA LEU A 243 -13.98 13.32 8.19
C LEU A 243 -14.85 12.21 7.63
N ARG A 244 -14.82 11.01 8.25
CA ARG A 244 -15.68 9.89 7.87
C ARG A 244 -17.15 10.27 7.93
N GLU A 245 -17.61 10.88 9.03
CA GLU A 245 -18.98 11.32 9.21
C GLU A 245 -19.40 12.34 8.15
N LYS A 246 -18.53 13.31 7.86
CA LYS A 246 -18.73 14.29 6.79
C LYS A 246 -18.90 13.62 5.42
N TYR A 247 -18.05 12.64 5.09
CA TYR A 247 -18.10 11.94 3.79
C TYR A 247 -19.32 11.02 3.68
N ILE A 248 -19.73 10.39 4.77
CA ILE A 248 -20.99 9.61 4.81
C ILE A 248 -22.19 10.54 4.60
N ALA A 249 -22.26 11.65 5.33
CA ALA A 249 -23.36 12.60 5.24
C ALA A 249 -23.48 13.25 3.85
N SER A 250 -22.35 13.49 3.17
CA SER A 250 -22.32 14.01 1.79
C SER A 250 -22.57 12.94 0.71
N GLY A 251 -22.67 11.67 1.07
CA GLY A 251 -22.79 10.55 0.11
C GLY A 251 -21.51 10.18 -0.63
N LEU A 252 -20.38 10.82 -0.33
CA LEU A 252 -19.07 10.48 -0.94
C LEU A 252 -18.54 9.13 -0.46
N LEU A 253 -18.80 8.77 0.80
CA LEU A 253 -18.45 7.46 1.36
C LEU A 253 -19.70 6.63 1.58
N ASN A 254 -19.79 5.50 0.87
CA ASN A 254 -20.85 4.52 1.10
C ASN A 254 -20.44 3.61 2.29
N PRO A 255 -21.19 3.60 3.42
CA PRO A 255 -20.83 2.76 4.58
C PRO A 255 -20.74 1.27 4.28
N LYS A 256 -21.40 0.76 3.24
CA LYS A 256 -21.31 -0.64 2.81
C LYS A 256 -19.89 -1.04 2.38
N LEU A 257 -19.07 -0.09 1.95
CA LEU A 257 -17.67 -0.35 1.58
C LEU A 257 -16.78 -0.64 2.80
N LEU A 258 -17.26 -0.34 4.00
CA LEU A 258 -16.55 -0.61 5.26
C LEU A 258 -16.89 -2.00 5.83
N ALA A 259 -17.80 -2.74 5.18
CA ALA A 259 -18.15 -4.11 5.55
C ALA A 259 -17.31 -5.11 4.77
N SER A 260 -16.89 -6.18 5.44
CA SER A 260 -16.23 -7.31 4.79
C SER A 260 -17.25 -8.29 4.21
N ASP A 261 -16.91 -8.92 3.08
CA ASP A 261 -17.72 -9.96 2.45
C ASP A 261 -16.81 -11.12 2.01
N ALA A 262 -16.95 -12.27 2.65
CA ALA A 262 -16.18 -13.48 2.33
C ALA A 262 -16.39 -13.97 0.88
N LYS A 263 -17.42 -13.50 0.18
CA LYS A 263 -17.61 -13.78 -1.26
C LYS A 263 -16.45 -13.25 -2.12
N ALA A 264 -15.67 -12.28 -1.63
CA ALA A 264 -14.45 -11.83 -2.28
C ALA A 264 -13.49 -13.00 -2.58
N LEU A 265 -13.44 -14.02 -1.70
CA LEU A 265 -12.64 -15.23 -1.90
C LEU A 265 -13.11 -16.11 -3.06
N ILE A 266 -14.37 -15.98 -3.45
CA ILE A 266 -14.98 -16.75 -4.54
C ILE A 266 -14.87 -16.00 -5.86
N TYR A 267 -15.23 -14.72 -5.88
CA TYR A 267 -15.32 -13.92 -7.11
C TYR A 267 -14.04 -13.14 -7.44
N GLN A 268 -13.13 -13.01 -6.47
CA GLN A 268 -11.79 -12.41 -6.62
C GLN A 268 -11.78 -10.99 -7.21
N VAL A 269 -12.84 -10.21 -6.95
CA VAL A 269 -12.96 -8.84 -7.46
C VAL A 269 -12.43 -7.86 -6.41
N PRO A 270 -11.40 -7.05 -6.74
CA PRO A 270 -10.89 -6.01 -5.86
C PRO A 270 -11.96 -4.96 -5.54
N GLY A 271 -12.30 -4.80 -4.25
CA GLY A 271 -13.38 -3.90 -3.81
C GLY A 271 -13.17 -2.43 -4.22
N GLY A 272 -11.92 -1.94 -4.19
CA GLY A 272 -11.59 -0.59 -4.63
C GLY A 272 -11.80 -0.37 -6.13
N MET A 273 -11.53 -1.37 -6.96
CA MET A 273 -11.81 -1.30 -8.40
C MET A 273 -13.31 -1.30 -8.69
N LEU A 274 -14.09 -2.07 -7.95
CA LEU A 274 -15.54 -2.13 -8.12
C LEU A 274 -16.20 -0.77 -7.83
N SER A 275 -15.77 -0.09 -6.76
CA SER A 275 -16.28 1.23 -6.40
C SER A 275 -15.95 2.29 -7.47
N ASN A 276 -14.75 2.23 -8.05
CA ASN A 276 -14.35 3.11 -9.13
C ASN A 276 -15.16 2.84 -10.41
N LEU A 277 -15.36 1.58 -10.79
CA LEU A 277 -16.18 1.19 -11.93
C LEU A 277 -17.63 1.68 -11.77
N VAL A 278 -18.24 1.48 -10.62
CA VAL A 278 -19.60 1.98 -10.33
C VAL A 278 -19.69 3.50 -10.41
N SER A 279 -18.63 4.21 -9.98
CA SER A 279 -18.57 5.68 -10.10
C SER A 279 -18.46 6.15 -11.56
N GLN A 280 -17.80 5.38 -12.42
CA GLN A 280 -17.65 5.73 -13.84
C GLN A 280 -18.89 5.39 -14.69
N LEU A 281 -19.75 4.49 -14.20
CA LEU A 281 -20.98 4.08 -14.88
C LEU A 281 -22.19 4.96 -14.51
N LYS A 282 -22.07 5.86 -13.56
CA LYS A 282 -23.06 6.87 -13.17
C LYS A 282 -22.82 8.17 -13.92
#